data_33dbc61560433e3b86c97362fed1fad2
#
_entry.id   33dbc61560433e3b86c97362fed1fad2
#
_cell.length_a   1.000
_cell.length_b   1.000
_cell.length_c   1.000
_cell.angle_alpha   90.00
_cell.angle_beta   90.00
_cell.angle_gamma   90.00
#
_symmetry.space_group_name_H-M   'P 1'
#
loop_
_entity.id
_entity.type
_entity.pdbx_description
1 polymer ?
#
loop_
_entity_poly.entity_id
_entity_poly.type
_entity_poly.pdbx_seq_one_letter_code
_entity_poly.pdbx_strand_id
1 'polypeptide(L)' 'MTREELLKSKVIKALSIAVSAKSTNGYEKMFLEQVATEVSKYDVYSVNIAEAALFYVSRLEETPAIIVLKRDLEDLLG' A
#
# COMPACT_ATOMS: atom_id res chain seq x y z
N MET A 1 -12.25 17.10 -0.06
CA MET A 1 -11.41 15.98 0.36
C MET A 1 -10.25 16.49 1.21
N THR A 2 -10.05 15.92 2.38
CA THR A 2 -8.95 16.34 3.25
C THR A 2 -7.62 15.76 2.77
N ARG A 3 -6.52 16.27 3.32
CA ARG A 3 -5.18 15.78 3.02
C ARG A 3 -5.03 14.30 3.38
N GLU A 4 -5.60 13.90 4.51
CA GLU A 4 -5.55 12.52 5.01
C GLU A 4 -6.36 11.58 4.13
N GLU A 5 -7.51 12.02 3.66
CA GLU A 5 -8.34 11.24 2.74
C GLU A 5 -7.65 11.08 1.38
N LEU A 6 -6.98 12.15 0.91
CA LEU A 6 -6.22 12.09 -0.32
C LEU A 6 -5.04 11.13 -0.20
N LEU A 7 -4.35 11.14 0.94
CA LEU A 7 -3.26 10.21 1.22
C LEU A 7 -3.75 8.76 1.16
N LYS A 8 -4.88 8.47 1.80
CA LYS A 8 -5.49 7.14 1.77
C LYS A 8 -5.78 6.71 0.34
N SER A 9 -6.36 7.60 -0.46
CA SER A 9 -6.67 7.32 -1.87
C SER A 9 -5.40 6.96 -2.64
N LYS A 10 -4.31 7.69 -2.43
CA LYS A 10 -3.03 7.43 -3.10
C LYS A 10 -2.42 6.10 -2.68
N VAL A 11 -2.53 5.75 -1.40
CA VAL A 11 -2.04 4.47 -0.89
C VAL A 11 -2.81 3.30 -1.52
N ILE A 12 -4.13 3.38 -1.55
CA ILE A 12 -4.97 2.35 -2.17
C ILE A 12 -4.63 2.20 -3.65
N LYS A 13 -4.41 3.31 -4.35
CA LYS A 13 -4.02 3.28 -5.76
C LYS A 13 -2.67 2.59 -5.95
N ALA A 14 -1.68 2.90 -5.11
CA ALA A 14 -0.37 2.26 -5.20
C ALA A 14 -0.47 0.75 -4.98
N LEU A 15 -1.27 0.30 -4.02
CA LEU A 15 -1.51 -1.10 -3.77
C LEU A 15 -2.17 -1.78 -4.98
N SER A 16 -3.15 -1.12 -5.59
CA SER A 16 -3.84 -1.64 -6.78
C SER A 16 -2.88 -1.81 -7.96
N ILE A 17 -1.99 -0.86 -8.17
CA ILE A 17 -0.99 -0.94 -9.24
C ILE A 17 -0.06 -2.14 -9.01
N ALA A 18 0.38 -2.35 -7.78
CA ALA A 18 1.24 -3.48 -7.43
C ALA A 18 0.52 -4.82 -7.62
N VAL A 19 -0.76 -4.90 -7.28
CA VAL A 19 -1.58 -6.11 -7.50
C VAL A 19 -1.64 -6.46 -8.97
N SER A 20 -1.72 -5.47 -9.84
CA SER A 20 -1.84 -5.66 -11.28
C SER A 20 -0.50 -5.88 -11.98
N ALA A 21 0.62 -5.73 -11.31
CA ALA A 21 1.94 -5.85 -11.91
C ALA A 21 2.24 -7.31 -12.30
N LYS A 22 2.90 -7.49 -13.44
CA LYS A 22 3.23 -8.81 -13.98
C LYS A 22 4.16 -9.61 -13.07
N SER A 23 5.04 -8.93 -12.34
CA SER A 23 5.99 -9.57 -11.43
C SER A 23 5.37 -10.01 -10.10
N THR A 24 4.11 -9.67 -9.86
CA THR A 24 3.41 -10.00 -8.63
C THR A 24 2.78 -11.39 -8.76
N ASN A 25 3.17 -12.32 -7.90
CA ASN A 25 2.61 -13.67 -7.91
C ASN A 25 1.26 -13.74 -7.19
N GLY A 26 0.60 -14.93 -7.24
CA GLY A 26 -0.73 -15.09 -6.66
C GLY A 26 -0.79 -14.84 -5.17
N TYR A 27 0.24 -15.29 -4.43
CA TYR A 27 0.32 -15.07 -2.98
C TYR A 27 0.44 -13.58 -2.66
N GLU A 28 1.30 -12.89 -3.39
CA GLU A 28 1.50 -11.46 -3.21
C GLU A 28 0.24 -10.67 -3.53
N LYS A 29 -0.47 -11.06 -4.59
CA LYS A 29 -1.74 -10.42 -4.95
C LYS A 29 -2.75 -10.53 -3.82
N MET A 30 -2.92 -11.74 -3.27
CA MET A 30 -3.84 -11.96 -2.15
C MET A 30 -3.44 -11.13 -0.94
N PHE A 31 -2.15 -11.12 -0.62
CA PHE A 31 -1.64 -10.37 0.52
C PHE A 31 -1.91 -8.87 0.34
N LEU A 32 -1.59 -8.33 -0.83
CA LEU A 32 -1.78 -6.90 -1.11
C LEU A 32 -3.25 -6.50 -1.11
N GLU A 33 -4.13 -7.36 -1.62
CA GLU A 33 -5.57 -7.12 -1.56
C GLU A 33 -6.07 -7.09 -0.11
N GLN A 34 -5.56 -7.97 0.74
CA GLN A 34 -5.87 -7.96 2.17
C GLN A 34 -5.35 -6.69 2.84
N VAL A 35 -4.14 -6.26 2.49
CA VAL A 35 -3.58 -5.00 3.02
C VAL A 35 -4.47 -3.83 2.64
N ALA A 36 -4.89 -3.76 1.37
CA ALA A 36 -5.77 -2.69 0.91
C ALA A 36 -7.09 -2.68 1.69
N THR A 37 -7.66 -3.86 1.93
CA THR A 37 -8.90 -4.00 2.71
C THR A 37 -8.70 -3.52 4.14
N GLU A 38 -7.59 -3.91 4.77
CA GLU A 38 -7.31 -3.51 6.16
C GLU A 38 -7.09 -2.01 6.29
N VAL A 39 -6.24 -1.43 5.45
CA VAL A 39 -5.95 0.00 5.56
C VAL A 39 -7.16 0.86 5.20
N SER A 40 -8.07 0.34 4.37
CA SER A 40 -9.29 1.07 4.02
C SER A 40 -10.23 1.24 5.20
N LYS A 41 -10.10 0.39 6.23
CA LYS A 41 -10.90 0.45 7.45
C LYS A 41 -10.34 1.40 8.51
N TYR A 42 -9.09 1.81 8.36
CA TYR A 42 -8.44 2.65 9.37
C TYR A 42 -8.97 4.08 9.32
N ASP A 43 -9.05 4.68 10.49
CA ASP A 43 -9.37 6.10 10.62
C ASP A 43 -8.17 6.92 10.14
N VAL A 44 -8.37 7.66 9.06
CA VAL A 44 -7.29 8.45 8.43
C VAL A 44 -6.73 9.54 9.33
N TYR A 45 -7.49 9.94 10.35
CA TYR A 45 -7.06 10.99 11.29
C TYR A 45 -6.32 10.43 12.50
N SER A 46 -6.38 9.12 12.72
CA SER A 46 -5.73 8.45 13.85
C SER A 46 -4.48 7.68 13.44
N VAL A 47 -4.40 7.25 12.17
CA VAL A 47 -3.33 6.40 11.68
C VAL A 47 -2.81 6.96 10.37
N ASN A 48 -1.48 7.01 10.22
CA ASN A 48 -0.87 7.32 8.93
C ASN A 48 -1.02 6.08 8.03
N ILE A 49 -1.88 6.18 7.03
CA ILE A 49 -2.23 5.05 6.16
C ILE A 49 -1.01 4.54 5.36
N ALA A 50 -0.13 5.45 4.92
CA ALA A 50 1.07 5.06 4.18
C ALA A 50 2.02 4.26 5.08
N GLU A 51 2.19 4.68 6.33
CA GLU A 51 3.03 3.98 7.30
C GLU A 51 2.47 2.59 7.60
N ALA A 52 1.16 2.48 7.80
CA ALA A 52 0.50 1.21 8.06
C ALA A 52 0.66 0.25 6.88
N ALA A 53 0.44 0.73 5.66
CA ALA A 53 0.61 -0.08 4.46
C ALA A 53 2.07 -0.53 4.30
N LEU A 54 3.01 0.36 4.53
CA LEU A 54 4.44 0.04 4.44
C LEU A 54 4.84 -1.04 5.45
N PHE A 55 4.30 -0.97 6.66
CA PHE A 55 4.53 -1.97 7.70
C PHE A 55 4.13 -3.38 7.21
N TYR A 56 2.95 -3.50 6.60
CA TYR A 56 2.50 -4.79 6.08
C TYR A 56 3.34 -5.24 4.88
N VAL A 57 3.59 -4.34 3.93
CA VAL A 57 4.30 -4.65 2.70
C VAL A 57 5.76 -5.03 2.95
N SER A 58 6.37 -4.49 4.01
CA SER A 58 7.75 -4.79 4.35
C SER A 58 8.02 -6.26 4.69
N ARG A 59 6.96 -7.05 4.88
CA ARG A 59 7.06 -8.49 5.12
C ARG A 59 7.21 -9.30 3.85
N LEU A 60 6.96 -8.69 2.69
CA LEU A 60 7.05 -9.36 1.40
C LEU A 60 8.48 -9.31 0.87
N GLU A 61 8.85 -10.32 0.08
CA GLU A 61 10.11 -10.33 -0.63
C GLU A 61 10.17 -9.18 -1.63
N GLU A 62 11.37 -8.64 -1.85
CA GLU A 62 11.56 -7.50 -2.73
C GLU A 62 11.61 -7.92 -4.20
N THR A 63 10.44 -8.18 -4.78
CA THR A 63 10.28 -8.30 -6.22
C THR A 63 10.25 -6.88 -6.82
N PRO A 64 10.42 -6.73 -8.16
CA PRO A 64 10.36 -5.40 -8.78
C PRO A 64 9.12 -4.60 -8.42
N ALA A 65 7.94 -5.23 -8.42
CA ALA A 65 6.70 -4.55 -8.08
C ALA A 65 6.68 -4.11 -6.62
N ILE A 66 7.20 -4.93 -5.71
CA ILE A 66 7.23 -4.63 -4.28
C ILE A 66 8.23 -3.51 -3.99
N ILE A 67 9.38 -3.49 -4.67
CA ILE A 67 10.35 -2.41 -4.53
C ILE A 67 9.73 -1.06 -4.91
N VAL A 68 9.03 -1.02 -6.04
CA VAL A 68 8.36 0.19 -6.49
C VAL A 68 7.28 0.61 -5.50
N LEU A 69 6.49 -0.34 -5.03
CA LEU A 69 5.43 -0.08 -4.06
C LEU A 69 5.99 0.51 -2.76
N LYS A 70 7.05 -0.08 -2.23
CA LYS A 70 7.67 0.43 -1.00
C LYS A 70 8.18 1.86 -1.19
N ARG A 71 8.80 2.13 -2.34
CA ARG A 71 9.30 3.47 -2.66
C ARG A 71 8.16 4.48 -2.73
N ASP A 72 7.05 4.11 -3.39
CA ASP A 72 5.89 4.97 -3.49
C ASP A 72 5.31 5.27 -2.12
N LEU A 73 5.21 4.25 -1.25
CA LEU A 73 4.70 4.45 0.11
C LEU A 73 5.62 5.32 0.94
N GLU A 74 6.93 5.16 0.81
CA GLU A 74 7.90 5.99 1.50
C GLU A 74 7.82 7.45 1.05
N ASP A 75 7.61 7.68 -0.25
CA ASP A 75 7.42 9.02 -0.79
C ASP A 75 6.16 9.67 -0.21
N LEU A 76 5.11 8.88 0.01
CA LEU A 76 3.86 9.38 0.60
C LEU A 76 4.00 9.69 2.10
N LEU A 77 4.99 9.14 2.76
CA LEU A 77 5.28 9.49 4.16
C LEU A 77 5.85 10.90 4.29
N GLY A 78 6.37 11.41 3.21
CA GLY A 78 6.93 12.74 3.17
C GLY A 78 8.37 12.73 3.48
#